data_59c89bb3aedc88af8faefd4caee5ded7
#
_entry.id   59c89bb3aedc88af8faefd4caee5ded7
#
_cell.length_a   1.000
_cell.length_b   1.000
_cell.length_c   1.000
_cell.angle_alpha   90.00
_cell.angle_beta   90.00
_cell.angle_gamma   90.00
#
_symmetry.space_group_name_H-M   'P 1'
#
loop_
_entity.id
_entity.type
_entity.pdbx_description
1 polymer ?
#
loop_
_entity_poly.entity_id
_entity_poly.type
_entity_poly.pdbx_seq_one_letter_code
_entity_poly.pdbx_strand_id
1 'polypeptide(L)'
;AYVGPKADIGNSAVAKGCEVLGEVKNSVLSYNTQVGEGAVVSYSVLMPGAVVESGAVVQYAIVGENCRIGRDAQVGAPPETAQDPDDWGVAVLGPGTVIGDGEIVPAKTLLDRHHGEVKA
;
A
#
# COMPACT_ATOMS: atom_id res chain seq x y z
N ALA A 1 -18.43 -3.76 -1.87
CA ALA A 1 -17.18 -4.03 -1.13
C ALA A 1 -17.47 -4.94 0.05
N TYR A 2 -16.56 -5.82 0.35
CA TYR A 2 -16.64 -6.66 1.54
C TYR A 2 -15.74 -6.10 2.63
N VAL A 3 -16.30 -5.85 3.79
CA VAL A 3 -15.55 -5.34 4.94
C VAL A 3 -15.63 -6.41 6.03
N GLY A 4 -14.50 -6.99 6.38
CA GLY A 4 -14.44 -8.09 7.33
C GLY A 4 -14.71 -7.64 8.77
N PRO A 5 -14.94 -8.61 9.68
CA PRO A 5 -15.31 -8.29 11.06
C PRO A 5 -14.18 -7.59 11.86
N LYS A 6 -12.94 -7.76 11.45
CA LYS A 6 -11.81 -7.10 12.12
C LYS A 6 -11.33 -5.87 11.37
N ALA A 7 -11.99 -5.51 10.28
CA ALA A 7 -11.58 -4.35 9.50
C ALA A 7 -11.96 -3.06 10.20
N ASP A 8 -11.17 -2.03 9.99
CA ASP A 8 -11.40 -0.71 10.55
C ASP A 8 -11.15 0.31 9.46
N ILE A 9 -12.22 0.92 8.96
CA ILE A 9 -12.12 1.90 7.89
C ILE A 9 -12.52 3.26 8.44
N GLY A 10 -11.62 4.23 8.30
CA GLY A 10 -11.88 5.59 8.75
C GLY A 10 -11.49 6.60 7.69
N ASN A 11 -12.39 7.56 7.44
CA ASN A 11 -12.13 8.73 6.58
C ASN A 11 -11.52 8.32 5.23
N SER A 12 -12.12 7.30 4.59
CA SER A 12 -11.56 6.74 3.37
C SER A 12 -12.66 6.47 2.34
N ALA A 13 -12.26 6.44 1.07
CA ALA A 13 -13.17 6.08 -0.02
C ALA A 13 -12.82 4.65 -0.47
N VAL A 14 -13.83 3.80 -0.57
CA VAL A 14 -13.65 2.40 -0.95
C VAL A 14 -14.59 2.09 -2.11
N ALA A 15 -14.04 1.77 -3.27
CA ALA A 15 -14.82 1.52 -4.47
C ALA A 15 -15.33 0.08 -4.52
N LYS A 16 -16.06 -0.23 -5.59
CA LYS A 16 -16.66 -1.55 -5.78
C LYS A 16 -15.61 -2.65 -5.88
N GLY A 17 -15.96 -3.82 -5.42
CA GLY A 17 -15.14 -5.01 -5.57
C GLY A 17 -13.97 -5.10 -4.60
N CYS A 18 -13.86 -4.15 -3.68
CA CYS A 18 -12.78 -4.19 -2.70
C CYS A 18 -13.08 -5.19 -1.60
N GLU A 19 -12.02 -5.81 -1.08
CA GLU A 19 -12.11 -6.64 0.10
C GLU A 19 -11.21 -6.05 1.16
N VAL A 20 -11.77 -5.65 2.30
CA VAL A 20 -11.01 -5.01 3.36
C VAL A 20 -11.11 -5.86 4.61
N LEU A 21 -10.01 -6.45 5.00
CA LEU A 21 -9.92 -7.26 6.22
C LEU A 21 -9.03 -6.60 7.27
N GLY A 22 -8.31 -5.56 6.90
CA GLY A 22 -7.40 -4.85 7.78
C GLY A 22 -7.87 -3.44 8.07
N GLU A 23 -6.92 -2.57 8.36
CA GLU A 23 -7.19 -1.18 8.73
C GLU A 23 -6.91 -0.26 7.54
N VAL A 24 -7.85 0.64 7.26
CA VAL A 24 -7.70 1.63 6.18
C VAL A 24 -8.10 2.99 6.73
N LYS A 25 -7.17 3.94 6.72
CA LYS A 25 -7.38 5.28 7.24
C LYS A 25 -6.93 6.34 6.24
N ASN A 26 -7.76 7.35 6.02
CA ASN A 26 -7.40 8.52 5.21
C ASN A 26 -6.85 8.12 3.84
N SER A 27 -7.47 7.13 3.21
CA SER A 27 -6.95 6.54 1.98
C SER A 27 -8.05 6.39 0.94
N VAL A 28 -7.63 6.13 -0.30
CA VAL A 28 -8.56 5.88 -1.41
C VAL A 28 -8.24 4.51 -1.98
N LEU A 29 -9.25 3.64 -1.98
CA LEU A 29 -9.14 2.31 -2.57
C LEU A 29 -9.97 2.30 -3.85
N SER A 30 -9.31 2.12 -4.99
CA SER A 30 -9.97 2.00 -6.27
C SER A 30 -10.58 0.60 -6.44
N TYR A 31 -11.15 0.32 -7.60
CA TYR A 31 -11.89 -0.91 -7.83
C TYR A 31 -11.04 -2.15 -7.60
N ASN A 32 -11.64 -3.16 -7.00
CA ASN A 32 -11.07 -4.51 -6.89
C ASN A 32 -9.74 -4.56 -6.13
N THR A 33 -9.54 -3.67 -5.18
CA THR A 33 -8.36 -3.74 -4.32
C THR A 33 -8.61 -4.70 -3.16
N GLN A 34 -7.53 -5.22 -2.58
CA GLN A 34 -7.62 -6.13 -1.45
C GLN A 34 -6.66 -5.68 -0.36
N VAL A 35 -7.15 -5.66 0.88
CA VAL A 35 -6.34 -5.35 2.06
C VAL A 35 -6.47 -6.53 3.02
N GLY A 36 -5.38 -7.24 3.25
CA GLY A 36 -5.36 -8.45 4.05
C GLY A 36 -5.54 -8.21 5.53
N GLU A 37 -5.77 -9.30 6.25
CA GLU A 37 -5.97 -9.25 7.69
C GLU A 37 -4.71 -8.74 8.39
N GLY A 38 -4.86 -7.79 9.29
CA GLY A 38 -3.72 -7.22 10.01
C GLY A 38 -2.92 -6.20 9.21
N ALA A 39 -3.25 -6.01 7.93
CA ALA A 39 -2.58 -4.98 7.14
C ALA A 39 -3.09 -3.59 7.53
N VAL A 40 -2.25 -2.58 7.31
CA VAL A 40 -2.58 -1.20 7.61
C VAL A 40 -2.29 -0.36 6.38
N VAL A 41 -3.31 0.37 5.92
CA VAL A 41 -3.18 1.31 4.80
C VAL A 41 -3.58 2.68 5.31
N SER A 42 -2.66 3.64 5.24
CA SER A 42 -2.96 4.99 5.72
C SER A 42 -2.34 6.03 4.79
N TYR A 43 -3.08 7.11 4.57
CA TYR A 43 -2.65 8.24 3.74
C TYR A 43 -2.13 7.78 2.37
N SER A 44 -2.83 6.83 1.76
CA SER A 44 -2.37 6.20 0.53
C SER A 44 -3.49 6.09 -0.49
N VAL A 45 -3.08 5.85 -1.75
CA VAL A 45 -4.01 5.59 -2.84
C VAL A 45 -3.66 4.24 -3.43
N LEU A 46 -4.63 3.32 -3.43
CA LEU A 46 -4.47 2.02 -4.09
C LEU A 46 -5.23 2.07 -5.40
N MET A 47 -4.52 1.89 -6.51
CA MET A 47 -5.11 1.87 -7.84
C MET A 47 -5.82 0.53 -8.09
N PRO A 48 -6.64 0.43 -9.16
CA PRO A 48 -7.43 -0.78 -9.38
C PRO A 48 -6.61 -2.07 -9.37
N GLY A 49 -7.11 -3.07 -8.69
CA GLY A 49 -6.49 -4.39 -8.67
C GLY A 49 -5.30 -4.54 -7.73
N ALA A 50 -4.92 -3.49 -7.00
CA ALA A 50 -3.80 -3.59 -6.06
C ALA A 50 -4.15 -4.52 -4.90
N VAL A 51 -3.17 -5.27 -4.44
CA VAL A 51 -3.33 -6.24 -3.35
C VAL A 51 -2.31 -5.94 -2.25
N VAL A 52 -2.80 -5.77 -1.03
CA VAL A 52 -1.96 -5.63 0.15
C VAL A 52 -2.16 -6.87 1.00
N GLU A 53 -1.11 -7.68 1.14
CA GLU A 53 -1.19 -8.95 1.85
C GLU A 53 -1.24 -8.74 3.37
N SER A 54 -1.51 -9.81 4.08
CA SER A 54 -1.66 -9.76 5.53
C SER A 54 -0.44 -9.17 6.22
N GLY A 55 -0.67 -8.31 7.19
CA GLY A 55 0.39 -7.74 8.02
C GLY A 55 1.21 -6.63 7.37
N ALA A 56 1.00 -6.37 6.08
CA ALA A 56 1.76 -5.32 5.40
C ALA A 56 1.32 -3.93 5.86
N VAL A 57 2.22 -2.98 5.78
CA VAL A 57 1.96 -1.58 6.13
C VAL A 57 2.22 -0.72 4.91
N VAL A 58 1.21 0.03 4.48
CA VAL A 58 1.32 0.96 3.35
C VAL A 58 0.92 2.33 3.86
N GLN A 59 1.85 3.28 3.79
CA GLN A 59 1.59 4.61 4.29
C GLN A 59 2.26 5.66 3.41
N TYR A 60 1.54 6.75 3.17
CA TYR A 60 2.04 7.85 2.33
C TYR A 60 2.59 7.32 1.01
N ALA A 61 1.76 6.52 0.32
CA ALA A 61 2.19 5.86 -0.91
C ALA A 61 1.09 5.88 -1.96
N ILE A 62 1.50 5.81 -3.22
CA ILE A 62 0.61 5.59 -4.33
C ILE A 62 0.97 4.23 -4.91
N VAL A 63 0.04 3.28 -4.83
CA VAL A 63 0.24 1.91 -5.27
C VAL A 63 -0.45 1.73 -6.61
N GLY A 64 0.32 1.48 -7.66
CA GLY A 64 -0.18 1.39 -9.01
C GLY A 64 -1.10 0.20 -9.25
N GLU A 65 -1.67 0.14 -10.45
CA GLU A 65 -2.61 -0.92 -10.81
C GLU A 65 -1.96 -2.28 -10.70
N ASN A 66 -2.70 -3.23 -10.15
CA ASN A 66 -2.30 -4.64 -10.07
C ASN A 66 -0.98 -4.88 -9.34
N CYS A 67 -0.56 -3.93 -8.50
CA CYS A 67 0.59 -4.15 -7.64
C CYS A 67 0.26 -5.16 -6.57
N ARG A 68 1.28 -5.85 -6.10
CA ARG A 68 1.15 -6.77 -4.98
C ARG A 68 2.18 -6.43 -3.93
N ILE A 69 1.72 -6.19 -2.72
CA ILE A 69 2.59 -5.91 -1.57
C ILE A 69 2.55 -7.12 -0.67
N GLY A 70 3.70 -7.78 -0.51
CA GLY A 70 3.81 -9.05 0.18
C GLY A 70 3.51 -8.94 1.67
N ARG A 71 3.44 -10.09 2.31
CA ARG A 71 3.13 -10.17 3.74
C ARG A 71 4.19 -9.44 4.55
N ASP A 72 3.73 -8.69 5.54
CA ASP A 72 4.61 -7.98 6.49
C ASP A 72 5.57 -7.01 5.82
N ALA A 73 5.36 -6.69 4.55
CA ALA A 73 6.16 -5.69 3.86
C ALA A 73 5.78 -4.30 4.36
N GLN A 74 6.69 -3.35 4.21
CA GLN A 74 6.45 -1.97 4.61
C GLN A 74 6.73 -1.06 3.44
N VAL A 75 5.76 -0.20 3.11
CA VAL A 75 5.89 0.74 1.99
C VAL A 75 5.63 2.14 2.52
N GLY A 76 6.61 3.02 2.30
CA GLY A 76 6.49 4.41 2.69
C GLY A 76 6.78 4.66 4.15
N ALA A 77 6.80 5.92 4.53
CA ALA A 77 7.03 6.34 5.92
C ALA A 77 6.44 7.72 6.14
N PRO A 78 6.01 8.03 7.38
CA PRO A 78 5.46 9.36 7.68
C PRO A 78 6.52 10.46 7.52
N PRO A 79 6.08 11.70 7.22
CA PRO A 79 7.05 12.80 7.03
C PRO A 79 7.89 13.10 8.25
N GLU A 80 7.39 12.82 9.45
CA GLU A 80 8.13 13.08 10.68
C GLU A 80 9.38 12.21 10.81
N THR A 81 9.49 11.13 10.05
CA THR A 81 10.66 10.25 10.14
C THR A 81 11.85 10.77 9.35
N ALA A 82 11.64 11.74 8.46
CA ALA A 82 12.73 12.30 7.68
C ALA A 82 13.50 13.32 8.51
N GLN A 83 14.83 13.27 8.44
CA GLN A 83 15.67 14.25 9.12
C GLN A 83 15.59 15.62 8.44
N ASP A 84 15.45 15.62 7.13
CA ASP A 84 15.30 16.82 6.33
C ASP A 84 13.97 16.75 5.60
N PRO A 85 13.11 17.77 5.72
CA PRO A 85 11.82 17.76 5.00
C PRO A 85 11.98 17.59 3.49
N ASP A 86 13.09 18.02 2.92
CA ASP A 86 13.30 17.88 1.47
C ASP A 86 13.63 16.43 1.09
N ASP A 87 13.96 15.59 2.04
CA ASP A 87 14.28 14.19 1.78
C ASP A 87 13.06 13.28 1.90
N TRP A 88 11.88 13.85 2.21
CA TRP A 88 10.68 13.06 2.32
C TRP A 88 9.81 13.23 1.09
N GLY A 89 9.14 12.16 0.71
CA GLY A 89 8.15 12.17 -0.34
C GLY A 89 7.34 10.90 -0.29
N VAL A 90 6.23 10.88 -1.02
CA VAL A 90 5.42 9.67 -1.11
C VAL A 90 6.19 8.60 -1.88
N ALA A 91 5.98 7.36 -1.50
CA ALA A 91 6.46 6.23 -2.28
C ALA A 91 5.49 5.99 -3.44
N VAL A 92 6.02 5.73 -4.63
CA VAL A 92 5.18 5.49 -5.80
C VAL A 92 5.58 4.16 -6.42
N LEU A 93 4.60 3.27 -6.53
CA LEU A 93 4.81 1.97 -7.16
C LEU A 93 4.09 1.99 -8.52
N GLY A 94 4.84 1.79 -9.59
CA GLY A 94 4.27 1.72 -10.92
C GLY A 94 3.40 0.48 -11.10
N PRO A 95 2.60 0.43 -12.18
CA PRO A 95 1.69 -0.70 -12.39
C PRO A 95 2.42 -2.05 -12.39
N GLY A 96 1.82 -3.04 -11.75
CA GLY A 96 2.36 -4.40 -11.75
C GLY A 96 3.58 -4.62 -10.87
N THR A 97 3.97 -3.66 -10.06
CA THR A 97 5.10 -3.83 -9.14
C THR A 97 4.79 -4.89 -8.09
N VAL A 98 5.75 -5.75 -7.82
CA VAL A 98 5.64 -6.77 -6.78
C VAL A 98 6.66 -6.50 -5.70
N ILE A 99 6.17 -6.31 -4.48
CA ILE A 99 7.01 -6.15 -3.29
C ILE A 99 7.00 -7.49 -2.55
N GLY A 100 8.19 -8.02 -2.29
CA GLY A 100 8.31 -9.33 -1.64
C GLY A 100 7.92 -9.29 -0.17
N ASP A 101 7.69 -10.48 0.40
CA ASP A 101 7.34 -10.60 1.81
C ASP A 101 8.44 -10.00 2.68
N GLY A 102 8.05 -9.17 3.64
CA GLY A 102 8.98 -8.56 4.57
C GLY A 102 9.85 -7.46 3.97
N GLU A 103 9.67 -7.14 2.70
CA GLU A 103 10.49 -6.12 2.05
C GLU A 103 10.12 -4.73 2.56
N ILE A 104 11.11 -3.85 2.65
CA ILE A 104 10.90 -2.49 3.12
C ILE A 104 11.17 -1.52 1.96
N VAL A 105 10.17 -0.70 1.65
CA VAL A 105 10.26 0.33 0.62
C VAL A 105 10.23 1.68 1.32
N PRO A 106 11.35 2.41 1.33
CA PRO A 106 11.41 3.69 2.05
C PRO A 106 10.52 4.76 1.41
N ALA A 107 10.29 5.83 2.16
CA ALA A 107 9.64 7.01 1.62
C ALA A 107 10.42 7.55 0.41
N LYS A 108 9.72 8.29 -0.46
CA LYS A 108 10.33 8.95 -1.61
C LYS A 108 10.93 7.95 -2.62
N THR A 109 10.48 6.70 -2.60
CA THR A 109 10.96 5.67 -3.53
C THR A 109 10.03 5.61 -4.73
N LEU A 110 10.61 5.48 -5.91
CA LEU A 110 9.86 5.29 -7.16
C LEU A 110 10.27 3.95 -7.75
N LEU A 111 9.34 3.01 -7.82
CA LEU A 111 9.61 1.68 -8.33
C LEU A 111 8.74 1.40 -9.55
N ASP A 112 9.27 0.58 -10.47
CA ASP A 112 8.51 0.14 -11.61
C ASP A 112 8.09 -1.32 -11.44
N ARG A 113 7.38 -1.84 -12.45
CA ARG A 113 6.79 -3.17 -12.38
C ARG A 113 7.80 -4.30 -12.30
N HIS A 114 9.06 -4.02 -12.53
CA HIS A 114 10.10 -5.05 -12.52
C HIS A 114 10.83 -5.14 -11.18
N HIS A 115 10.40 -4.31 -10.21
CA HIS A 115 11.00 -4.42 -8.89
C HIS A 115 10.83 -5.84 -8.35
N GLY A 116 11.90 -6.40 -7.81
CA GLY A 116 11.87 -7.78 -7.33
C GLY A 116 12.29 -8.78 -8.38
N GLU A 117 12.19 -8.42 -9.65
CA GLU A 117 12.68 -9.24 -10.75
C GLU A 117 14.06 -8.80 -11.20
N VAL A 118 14.33 -7.53 -11.01
CA VAL A 118 15.56 -6.91 -11.50
C VAL A 118 16.75 -7.26 -10.64
N LYS A 119 16.52 -7.80 -9.50
CA LYS A 119 17.60 -8.19 -8.61
C LYS A 119 18.45 -9.23 -9.26
N ALA A 120 19.50 -8.84 -9.72
CA ALA A 120 20.42 -9.79 -10.35
C ALA A 120 21.50 -10.16 -9.38
#